data_4d3901d79fa37d29d93046f2d2cf63a4
#
_entry.id   4d3901d79fa37d29d93046f2d2cf63a4
#
_cell.length_a   1.000
_cell.length_b   1.000
_cell.length_c   1.000
_cell.angle_alpha   90.00
_cell.angle_beta   90.00
_cell.angle_gamma   90.00
#
_symmetry.space_group_name_H-M   'P 1'
#
loop_
_entity.id
_entity.type
_entity.pdbx_description
1 polymer ?
#
loop_
_entity_poly.entity_id
_entity_poly.type
_entity_poly.pdbx_seq_one_letter_code
_entity_poly.pdbx_strand_id
1 'polypeptide(L)'
;MTQKSFPITAEFVAAANTTAEQYKKEYQQSIASPEANDAFWAKRAELIDWIKKPTKISDVSYDLEDFHIKWYEDGELNISVNCLDRHVKNHPYKPAIIWEGDHPSLHKIISFKELHEAVCR
;
A
#
# COMPACT_ATOMS: atom_id res chain seq x y z
N MET A 1 -29.94 -12.19 10.84
CA MET A 1 -29.11 -13.05 9.97
C MET A 1 -27.86 -13.40 10.74
N THR A 2 -27.62 -14.67 11.05
CA THR A 2 -26.40 -15.14 11.71
C THR A 2 -25.25 -15.07 10.70
N GLN A 3 -24.25 -14.27 10.97
CA GLN A 3 -23.06 -14.15 10.13
C GLN A 3 -22.30 -15.48 10.17
N LYS A 4 -22.21 -16.15 9.03
CA LYS A 4 -21.50 -17.44 8.95
C LYS A 4 -19.99 -17.18 8.97
N SER A 5 -19.32 -17.62 10.02
CA SER A 5 -17.86 -17.55 10.16
C SER A 5 -17.21 -18.85 9.67
N PHE A 6 -16.11 -18.75 8.94
CA PHE A 6 -15.32 -19.89 8.50
C PHE A 6 -13.97 -19.88 9.25
N PRO A 7 -13.54 -21.02 9.81
CA PRO A 7 -12.24 -21.08 10.50
C PRO A 7 -11.10 -20.92 9.49
N ILE A 8 -10.06 -20.21 9.90
CA ILE A 8 -8.83 -20.07 9.11
C ILE A 8 -8.03 -21.37 9.24
N THR A 9 -7.56 -21.91 8.12
CA THR A 9 -6.74 -23.14 8.13
C THR A 9 -5.34 -22.86 8.67
N ALA A 10 -4.73 -23.85 9.33
CA ALA A 10 -3.37 -23.75 9.86
C ALA A 10 -2.33 -23.46 8.75
N GLU A 11 -2.53 -24.01 7.56
CA GLU A 11 -1.68 -23.79 6.39
C GLU A 11 -1.72 -22.31 5.95
N PHE A 12 -2.90 -21.70 5.90
CA PHE A 12 -3.05 -20.28 5.57
C PHE A 12 -2.37 -19.38 6.61
N VAL A 13 -2.52 -19.69 7.90
CA VAL A 13 -1.86 -18.96 8.99
C VAL A 13 -0.34 -19.05 8.88
N ALA A 14 0.19 -20.25 8.58
CA ALA A 14 1.64 -20.47 8.45
C ALA A 14 2.24 -19.73 7.23
N ALA A 15 1.48 -19.56 6.16
CA ALA A 15 1.90 -18.83 4.95
C ALA A 15 1.67 -17.30 5.03
N ALA A 16 1.00 -16.80 6.06
CA ALA A 16 0.67 -15.39 6.20
C ALA A 16 1.93 -14.54 6.49
N ASN A 17 2.06 -13.42 5.79
CA ASN A 17 3.16 -12.45 6.01
C ASN A 17 3.02 -11.70 7.35
N THR A 18 1.83 -11.64 7.91
CA THR A 18 1.53 -10.96 9.17
C THR A 18 0.60 -11.82 10.00
N THR A 19 1.00 -12.12 11.24
CA THR A 19 0.14 -12.83 12.19
C THR A 19 -0.91 -11.90 12.80
N ALA A 20 -1.99 -12.47 13.37
CA ALA A 20 -3.01 -11.70 14.07
C ALA A 20 -2.43 -10.90 15.25
N GLU A 21 -1.43 -11.44 15.94
CA GLU A 21 -0.75 -10.77 17.07
C GLU A 21 0.11 -9.60 16.58
N GLN A 22 0.86 -9.79 15.48
CA GLN A 22 1.64 -8.71 14.86
C GLN A 22 0.72 -7.58 14.39
N TYR A 23 -0.37 -7.89 13.70
CA TYR A 23 -1.36 -6.90 13.29
C TYR A 23 -1.89 -6.11 14.48
N LYS A 24 -2.32 -6.81 15.56
CA LYS A 24 -2.84 -6.17 16.76
C LYS A 24 -1.81 -5.25 17.43
N LYS A 25 -0.56 -5.69 17.51
CA LYS A 25 0.55 -4.88 18.04
C LYS A 25 0.79 -3.63 17.20
N GLU A 26 0.88 -3.79 15.89
CA GLU A 26 1.12 -2.67 14.96
C GLU A 26 -0.05 -1.67 14.97
N TYR A 27 -1.28 -2.18 15.00
CA TYR A 27 -2.46 -1.33 15.13
C TYR A 27 -2.43 -0.50 16.43
N GLN A 28 -2.12 -1.12 17.57
CA GLN A 28 -2.00 -0.41 18.83
C GLN A 28 -0.90 0.67 18.78
N GLN A 29 0.23 0.39 18.15
CA GLN A 29 1.29 1.37 17.95
C GLN A 29 0.83 2.55 17.10
N SER A 30 0.08 2.28 16.03
CA SER A 30 -0.37 3.33 15.11
C SER A 30 -1.41 4.29 15.69
N ILE A 31 -2.04 3.95 16.82
CA ILE A 31 -3.10 4.76 17.45
C ILE A 31 -2.78 5.20 18.89
N ALA A 32 -1.58 4.89 19.42
CA ALA A 32 -1.26 5.09 20.83
C ALA A 32 -1.16 6.58 21.21
N SER A 33 -0.59 7.41 20.36
CA SER A 33 -0.53 8.87 20.49
C SER A 33 -0.26 9.50 19.12
N PRO A 34 -0.41 10.83 18.93
CA PRO A 34 0.00 11.51 17.71
C PRO A 34 1.45 11.24 17.31
N GLU A 35 2.38 11.30 18.26
CA GLU A 35 3.81 11.05 18.02
C GLU A 35 4.08 9.58 17.64
N ALA A 36 3.38 8.64 18.26
CA ALA A 36 3.47 7.21 17.93
C ALA A 36 2.89 6.93 16.54
N ASN A 37 1.80 7.60 16.18
CA ASN A 37 1.23 7.55 14.84
C ASN A 37 2.23 8.06 13.80
N ASP A 38 2.80 9.24 13.99
CA ASP A 38 3.79 9.80 13.07
C ASP A 38 5.03 8.91 12.95
N ALA A 39 5.56 8.40 14.04
CA ALA A 39 6.69 7.47 14.03
C ALA A 39 6.37 6.16 13.28
N PHE A 40 5.15 5.63 13.47
CA PHE A 40 4.68 4.44 12.76
C PHE A 40 4.62 4.68 11.25
N TRP A 41 4.02 5.78 10.82
CA TRP A 41 3.84 6.10 9.39
C TRP A 41 5.14 6.59 8.74
N ALA A 42 6.03 7.26 9.47
CA ALA A 42 7.38 7.58 9.00
C ALA A 42 8.15 6.32 8.61
N LYS A 43 8.08 5.28 9.45
CA LYS A 43 8.70 3.97 9.15
C LYS A 43 8.07 3.30 7.93
N ARG A 44 6.75 3.38 7.74
CA ARG A 44 6.08 2.83 6.55
C ARG A 44 6.42 3.60 5.28
N ALA A 45 6.65 4.91 5.38
CA ALA A 45 7.07 5.74 4.26
C ALA A 45 8.45 5.33 3.67
N GLU A 46 9.29 4.62 4.44
CA GLU A 46 10.56 4.08 3.96
C GLU A 46 10.40 2.97 2.88
N LEU A 47 9.21 2.40 2.73
CA LEU A 47 8.89 1.44 1.67
C LEU A 47 8.72 2.08 0.28
N ILE A 48 8.63 3.40 0.25
CA ILE A 48 8.40 4.21 -0.96
C ILE A 48 9.69 4.91 -1.36
N ASP A 49 9.99 4.93 -2.66
CA ASP A 49 11.10 5.69 -3.21
C ASP A 49 10.68 7.16 -3.40
N TRP A 50 11.21 8.03 -2.56
CA TRP A 50 10.95 9.46 -2.57
C TRP A 50 11.97 10.21 -3.42
N ILE A 51 11.51 11.19 -4.20
CA ILE A 51 12.37 12.22 -4.82
C ILE A 51 12.87 13.15 -3.72
N LYS A 52 11.94 13.60 -2.86
CA LYS A 52 12.22 14.36 -1.64
C LYS A 52 11.49 13.71 -0.48
N LYS A 53 12.23 13.22 0.51
CA LYS A 53 11.62 12.61 1.70
C LYS A 53 10.82 13.65 2.48
N PRO A 54 9.62 13.31 2.98
CA PRO A 54 8.85 14.21 3.82
C PRO A 54 9.55 14.44 5.15
N THR A 55 9.48 15.66 5.67
CA THR A 55 9.92 16.01 7.03
C THR A 55 8.75 16.06 8.00
N LYS A 56 7.53 16.33 7.50
CA LYS A 56 6.29 16.34 8.25
C LYS A 56 5.44 15.15 7.82
N ILE A 57 5.13 14.27 8.74
CA ILE A 57 4.41 13.02 8.45
C ILE A 57 2.91 13.30 8.35
N SER A 58 2.33 13.92 9.38
CA SER A 58 0.91 14.28 9.36
C SER A 58 0.67 15.72 9.82
N ASP A 59 -0.41 16.30 9.35
CA ASP A 59 -0.97 17.56 9.79
C ASP A 59 -2.48 17.45 9.75
N VAL A 60 -3.08 17.25 10.91
CA VAL A 60 -4.51 16.91 11.00
C VAL A 60 -5.17 17.82 12.03
N SER A 61 -6.23 18.51 11.61
CA SER A 61 -7.11 19.23 12.48
C SER A 61 -8.57 18.85 12.23
N TYR A 62 -9.30 18.58 13.30
CA TYR A 62 -10.75 18.36 13.28
C TYR A 62 -11.52 19.58 13.77
N ASP A 63 -10.86 20.73 13.94
CA ASP A 63 -11.53 21.97 14.26
C ASP A 63 -12.41 22.41 13.08
N LEU A 64 -13.65 22.83 13.35
CA LEU A 64 -14.60 23.23 12.32
C LEU A 64 -14.15 24.47 11.53
N GLU A 65 -13.36 25.33 12.15
CA GLU A 65 -12.83 26.54 11.50
C GLU A 65 -11.52 26.29 10.73
N ASP A 66 -10.81 25.19 11.05
CA ASP A 66 -9.55 24.80 10.42
C ASP A 66 -9.49 23.29 10.13
N PHE A 67 -10.54 22.75 9.55
CA PHE A 67 -10.59 21.33 9.22
C PHE A 67 -9.66 20.98 8.07
N HIS A 68 -8.63 20.17 8.36
CA HIS A 68 -7.74 19.63 7.34
C HIS A 68 -7.14 18.28 7.72
N ILE A 69 -6.81 17.47 6.71
CA ILE A 69 -6.11 16.19 6.83
C ILE A 69 -5.03 16.18 5.76
N LYS A 70 -3.79 16.31 6.15
CA LYS A 70 -2.63 16.32 5.26
C LYS A 70 -1.63 15.26 5.70
N TRP A 71 -1.11 14.51 4.74
CA TRP A 71 -0.10 13.49 4.96
C TRP A 71 1.08 13.73 4.03
N TYR A 72 2.30 13.68 4.58
CA TYR A 72 3.54 13.82 3.82
C TYR A 72 3.59 15.07 2.92
N GLU A 73 3.04 16.20 3.38
CA GLU A 73 2.75 17.38 2.58
C GLU A 73 3.96 17.95 1.85
N ASP A 74 5.14 17.90 2.47
CA ASP A 74 6.40 18.40 1.90
C ASP A 74 7.23 17.32 1.17
N GLY A 75 6.71 16.10 1.06
CA GLY A 75 7.32 14.99 0.31
C GLY A 75 7.03 15.08 -1.18
N GLU A 76 7.98 14.61 -2.01
CA GLU A 76 7.81 14.53 -3.45
C GLU A 76 8.13 13.11 -3.92
N LEU A 77 7.24 12.53 -4.72
CA LEU A 77 7.44 11.20 -5.29
C LEU A 77 6.78 11.10 -6.67
N ASN A 78 7.18 10.07 -7.43
CA ASN A 78 6.47 9.65 -8.62
C ASN A 78 5.85 8.28 -8.37
N ILE A 79 4.52 8.19 -8.45
CA ILE A 79 3.78 6.95 -8.23
C ILE A 79 4.13 5.90 -9.29
N SER A 80 4.27 6.29 -10.57
CA SER A 80 4.58 5.33 -11.62
C SER A 80 5.99 4.74 -11.46
N VAL A 81 6.95 5.53 -11.03
CA VAL A 81 8.30 5.03 -10.69
C VAL A 81 8.22 3.97 -9.60
N ASN A 82 7.45 4.23 -8.54
CA ASN A 82 7.28 3.29 -7.44
C ASN A 82 6.54 2.01 -7.85
N CYS A 83 5.51 2.13 -8.70
CA CYS A 83 4.67 0.99 -9.09
C CYS A 83 5.22 0.21 -10.27
N LEU A 84 5.99 0.83 -11.17
CA LEU A 84 6.43 0.22 -12.43
C LEU A 84 7.95 0.16 -12.58
N ASP A 85 8.64 1.31 -12.60
CA ASP A 85 10.04 1.38 -12.98
C ASP A 85 10.94 0.53 -12.10
N ARG A 86 10.75 0.60 -10.77
CA ARG A 86 11.49 -0.23 -9.82
C ARG A 86 11.28 -1.74 -10.00
N HIS A 87 10.17 -2.15 -10.59
CA HIS A 87 9.82 -3.55 -10.82
C HIS A 87 10.23 -4.05 -12.21
N VAL A 88 10.07 -3.22 -13.25
CA VAL A 88 10.46 -3.57 -14.62
C VAL A 88 11.93 -3.99 -14.71
N LYS A 89 12.79 -3.29 -13.99
CA LYS A 89 14.24 -3.57 -13.99
C LYS A 89 14.57 -5.02 -13.57
N ASN A 90 13.85 -5.54 -12.57
CA ASN A 90 14.15 -6.85 -11.98
C ASN A 90 13.18 -7.95 -12.46
N HIS A 91 11.95 -7.58 -12.82
CA HIS A 91 10.88 -8.53 -13.13
C HIS A 91 10.03 -8.10 -14.34
N PRO A 92 10.64 -7.84 -15.53
CA PRO A 92 9.93 -7.26 -16.68
C PRO A 92 8.75 -8.13 -17.17
N TYR A 93 8.88 -9.44 -17.10
CA TYR A 93 7.87 -10.39 -17.61
C TYR A 93 6.89 -10.92 -16.54
N LYS A 94 7.03 -10.49 -15.28
CA LYS A 94 6.07 -10.84 -14.24
C LYS A 94 4.73 -10.15 -14.54
N PRO A 95 3.59 -10.83 -14.35
CA PRO A 95 2.28 -10.20 -14.43
C PRO A 95 2.16 -8.99 -13.49
N ALA A 96 1.86 -7.83 -14.07
CA ALA A 96 1.54 -6.61 -13.34
C ALA A 96 0.03 -6.45 -13.16
N ILE A 97 -0.74 -6.85 -14.19
CA ILE A 97 -2.20 -6.85 -14.15
C ILE A 97 -2.71 -8.18 -14.68
N ILE A 98 -3.63 -8.78 -13.96
CA ILE A 98 -4.45 -9.89 -14.41
C ILE A 98 -5.88 -9.35 -14.44
N TRP A 99 -6.40 -9.16 -15.66
CA TRP A 99 -7.76 -8.69 -15.86
C TRP A 99 -8.66 -9.85 -16.27
N GLU A 100 -9.82 -9.94 -15.67
CA GLU A 100 -10.86 -10.91 -15.96
C GLU A 100 -12.18 -10.19 -16.23
N GLY A 101 -12.83 -10.53 -17.34
CA GLY A 101 -14.14 -10.00 -17.69
C GLY A 101 -15.28 -10.85 -17.14
N ASP A 102 -16.52 -10.44 -17.43
CA ASP A 102 -17.72 -11.16 -16.98
C ASP A 102 -17.84 -12.57 -17.58
N HIS A 103 -17.26 -12.79 -18.75
CA HIS A 103 -17.20 -14.11 -19.38
C HIS A 103 -15.83 -14.74 -19.15
N PRO A 104 -15.73 -16.03 -18.75
CA PRO A 104 -14.46 -16.70 -18.41
C PRO A 104 -13.41 -16.72 -19.53
N SER A 105 -13.84 -16.59 -20.80
CA SER A 105 -12.91 -16.49 -21.94
C SER A 105 -12.32 -15.11 -22.14
N LEU A 106 -12.84 -14.08 -21.45
CA LEU A 106 -12.37 -12.70 -21.53
C LEU A 106 -11.39 -12.43 -20.39
N HIS A 107 -10.13 -12.72 -20.63
CA HIS A 107 -9.05 -12.41 -19.69
C HIS A 107 -7.86 -11.79 -20.41
N LYS A 108 -7.08 -11.01 -19.70
CA LYS A 108 -5.84 -10.42 -20.21
C LYS A 108 -4.80 -10.36 -19.11
N ILE A 109 -3.61 -10.80 -19.43
CA ILE A 109 -2.43 -10.65 -18.56
C ILE A 109 -1.53 -9.60 -19.20
N ILE A 110 -1.14 -8.60 -18.41
CA ILE A 110 -0.23 -7.53 -18.81
C ILE A 110 0.99 -7.62 -17.92
N SER A 111 2.17 -7.78 -18.52
CA SER A 111 3.44 -7.80 -17.79
C SER A 111 3.85 -6.39 -17.33
N PHE A 112 4.79 -6.29 -16.37
CA PHE A 112 5.36 -5.00 -15.97
C PHE A 112 5.98 -4.25 -17.14
N LYS A 113 6.65 -4.94 -18.07
CA LYS A 113 7.23 -4.33 -19.27
C LYS A 113 6.16 -3.70 -20.16
N GLU A 114 5.13 -4.47 -20.52
CA GLU A 114 4.04 -3.97 -21.37
C GLU A 114 3.30 -2.80 -20.72
N LEU A 115 3.04 -2.88 -19.41
CA LEU A 115 2.39 -1.80 -18.68
C LEU A 115 3.26 -0.53 -18.64
N HIS A 116 4.56 -0.68 -18.37
CA HIS A 116 5.50 0.43 -18.38
C HIS A 116 5.56 1.11 -19.76
N GLU A 117 5.71 0.32 -20.85
CA GLU A 117 5.70 0.85 -22.22
C GLU A 117 4.40 1.59 -22.57
N ALA A 118 3.26 1.14 -22.03
CA ALA A 118 1.97 1.81 -22.22
C ALA A 118 1.88 3.13 -21.44
N VAL A 119 2.44 3.18 -20.23
CA VAL A 119 2.43 4.39 -19.39
C VAL A 119 3.41 5.47 -19.90
N CYS A 120 4.50 5.07 -20.55
CA CYS A 120 5.49 6.01 -21.11
C CYS A 120 5.08 6.66 -22.44
N ARG A 121 3.92 6.31 -23.01
CA ARG A 121 3.40 6.89 -24.27
C ARG A 121 2.54 8.11 -24.02
#